data_3d6b0bf85c7922e8b03521f3cd6db317
#
_entry.id   3d6b0bf85c7922e8b03521f3cd6db317
#
_cell.length_a   1.000
_cell.length_b   1.000
_cell.length_c   1.000
_cell.angle_alpha   90.00
_cell.angle_beta   90.00
_cell.angle_gamma   90.00
#
_symmetry.space_group_name_H-M   'P 1'
#
loop_
_entity.id
_entity.type
_entity.pdbx_description
1 polymer ?
#
loop_
_entity_poly.entity_id
_entity_poly.type
_entity_poly.pdbx_seq_one_letter_code
_entity_poly.pdbx_strand_id
1 'polypeptide(L)'
;MVSRRKVLAGFAVGIAAAGTGAYFKFKPEPVEIGFKLTEDELAAAHRFLQAYPVIDCHAHPGRSFVRDAQNLAWKMKLYSLAGTFEETTVADMRVGGVAAAVFNGVADFQLLDLAGGAPGAVREFEGDEGWDSYRRQIQNLKQLEADGLIVIARTAADVHGAHAAGTPAAFLGMEGADFLGDDMSRLQAVYDDGLRMITLVHYHNNTLGDITTGSPGKRGLTEFGREVVVGMNKLGIVIDIAHASEQTAFDALAVSTRPVVLSHTHINSPVYSHPRFVSVELAAAVADSGGYVGAWPAGLGIDTLAGFVDRIEELVEVLGEDHVALGSDMDANYKPVLDTYRKMPLVIGALMKRGYSDEIIAKFTSGNFLRVMSEVQNV
;
A
#
# COMPACT_ATOMS: atom_id res chain seq x y z
N MET A 1 40.25 -30.90 30.04
CA MET A 1 40.25 -29.94 28.91
C MET A 1 39.10 -30.25 27.97
N VAL A 2 38.11 -29.43 27.91
CA VAL A 2 36.99 -29.58 26.95
C VAL A 2 37.49 -29.11 25.58
N SER A 3 37.37 -29.96 24.55
CA SER A 3 37.91 -29.65 23.23
C SER A 3 37.15 -28.48 22.58
N ARG A 4 37.87 -27.58 21.89
CA ARG A 4 37.33 -26.43 21.17
C ARG A 4 36.17 -26.81 20.22
N ARG A 5 36.17 -28.02 19.67
CA ARG A 5 35.09 -28.57 18.83
C ARG A 5 33.77 -28.76 19.59
N LYS A 6 33.82 -29.15 20.87
CA LYS A 6 32.61 -29.32 21.69
C LYS A 6 32.01 -27.98 22.12
N VAL A 7 32.83 -26.95 22.30
CA VAL A 7 32.36 -25.59 22.62
C VAL A 7 31.70 -24.97 21.36
N LEU A 8 32.27 -25.13 20.18
CA LEU A 8 31.70 -24.63 18.91
C LEU A 8 30.40 -25.36 18.54
N ALA A 9 30.29 -26.68 18.77
CA ALA A 9 29.06 -27.43 18.55
C ALA A 9 27.95 -27.00 19.53
N GLY A 10 28.29 -26.72 20.81
CA GLY A 10 27.33 -26.21 21.79
C GLY A 10 26.81 -24.80 21.45
N PHE A 11 27.67 -23.94 20.88
CA PHE A 11 27.28 -22.61 20.44
C PHE A 11 26.36 -22.67 19.19
N ALA A 12 26.65 -23.54 18.21
CA ALA A 12 25.83 -23.71 17.02
C ALA A 12 24.43 -24.27 17.34
N VAL A 13 24.34 -25.23 18.28
CA VAL A 13 23.05 -25.77 18.74
C VAL A 13 22.28 -24.74 19.58
N GLY A 14 22.96 -23.92 20.39
CA GLY A 14 22.34 -22.80 21.13
C GLY A 14 21.74 -21.73 20.25
N ILE A 15 22.44 -21.35 19.16
CA ILE A 15 21.94 -20.37 18.20
C ILE A 15 20.77 -20.93 17.38
N ALA A 16 20.83 -22.20 16.97
CA ALA A 16 19.71 -22.87 16.28
C ALA A 16 18.47 -23.00 17.17
N ALA A 17 18.65 -23.36 18.44
CA ALA A 17 17.54 -23.46 19.40
C ALA A 17 16.96 -22.08 19.78
N ALA A 18 17.78 -21.03 19.87
CA ALA A 18 17.32 -19.68 20.10
C ALA A 18 16.61 -19.12 18.85
N GLY A 19 17.13 -19.41 17.65
CA GLY A 19 16.51 -18.99 16.37
C GLY A 19 15.17 -19.68 16.14
N THR A 20 15.05 -20.98 16.40
CA THR A 20 13.76 -21.70 16.31
C THR A 20 12.78 -21.26 17.39
N GLY A 21 13.23 -21.03 18.64
CA GLY A 21 12.39 -20.48 19.71
C GLY A 21 11.88 -19.08 19.43
N ALA A 22 12.72 -18.21 18.84
CA ALA A 22 12.32 -16.88 18.37
C ALA A 22 11.34 -16.97 17.18
N TYR A 23 11.61 -17.84 16.21
CA TYR A 23 10.71 -18.08 15.08
C TYR A 23 9.30 -18.50 15.52
N PHE A 24 9.19 -19.47 16.48
CA PHE A 24 7.90 -19.90 17.01
C PHE A 24 7.22 -18.83 17.89
N LYS A 25 7.98 -17.94 18.54
CA LYS A 25 7.45 -16.89 19.41
C LYS A 25 6.95 -15.66 18.61
N PHE A 26 7.45 -15.49 17.39
CA PHE A 26 7.09 -14.37 16.49
C PHE A 26 6.31 -14.82 15.27
N LYS A 27 5.92 -16.10 15.17
CA LYS A 27 5.00 -16.53 14.12
C LYS A 27 3.65 -15.86 14.40
N PRO A 28 3.14 -15.02 13.48
CA PRO A 28 1.82 -14.42 13.67
C PRO A 28 0.77 -15.54 13.80
N GLU A 29 -0.16 -15.37 14.73
CA GLU A 29 -1.32 -16.26 14.81
C GLU A 29 -2.05 -16.23 13.46
N PRO A 30 -2.56 -17.39 13.00
CA PRO A 30 -3.34 -17.42 11.77
C PRO A 30 -4.54 -16.48 11.89
N VAL A 31 -4.74 -15.65 10.88
CA VAL A 31 -5.89 -14.74 10.82
C VAL A 31 -7.18 -15.55 10.78
N GLU A 32 -8.11 -15.24 11.67
CA GLU A 32 -9.44 -15.84 11.69
C GLU A 32 -10.25 -15.33 10.47
N ILE A 33 -10.92 -16.28 9.79
CA ILE A 33 -11.74 -15.93 8.62
C ILE A 33 -13.08 -15.30 9.03
N GLY A 34 -13.75 -15.84 10.06
CA GLY A 34 -15.03 -15.35 10.58
C GLY A 34 -16.26 -15.76 9.76
N PHE A 35 -16.09 -16.48 8.65
CA PHE A 35 -17.18 -17.03 7.83
C PHE A 35 -16.78 -18.36 7.17
N LYS A 36 -17.76 -19.03 6.55
CA LYS A 36 -17.51 -20.24 5.74
C LYS A 36 -18.14 -20.07 4.36
N LEU A 37 -17.42 -20.49 3.34
CA LEU A 37 -17.91 -20.63 1.98
C LEU A 37 -18.10 -22.12 1.67
N THR A 38 -19.14 -22.45 0.91
CA THR A 38 -19.31 -23.76 0.29
C THR A 38 -18.31 -23.93 -0.85
N GLU A 39 -18.14 -25.16 -1.35
CA GLU A 39 -17.32 -25.43 -2.53
C GLU A 39 -17.84 -24.67 -3.77
N ASP A 40 -19.15 -24.57 -3.94
CA ASP A 40 -19.78 -23.86 -5.06
C ASP A 40 -19.55 -22.33 -4.95
N GLU A 41 -19.66 -21.74 -3.75
CA GLU A 41 -19.35 -20.32 -3.50
C GLU A 41 -17.89 -20.01 -3.78
N LEU A 42 -16.97 -20.88 -3.36
CA LEU A 42 -15.55 -20.71 -3.63
C LEU A 42 -15.23 -20.90 -5.13
N ALA A 43 -15.87 -21.86 -5.78
CA ALA A 43 -15.74 -22.05 -7.23
C ALA A 43 -16.28 -20.85 -8.02
N ALA A 44 -17.35 -20.19 -7.56
CA ALA A 44 -17.85 -18.96 -8.15
C ALA A 44 -16.83 -17.82 -8.02
N ALA A 45 -16.22 -17.65 -6.84
CA ALA A 45 -15.17 -16.67 -6.63
C ALA A 45 -13.95 -16.90 -7.56
N HIS A 46 -13.55 -18.15 -7.76
CA HIS A 46 -12.47 -18.47 -8.70
C HIS A 46 -12.84 -18.17 -10.16
N ARG A 47 -14.10 -18.42 -10.57
CA ARG A 47 -14.56 -18.02 -11.92
C ARG A 47 -14.53 -16.50 -12.11
N PHE A 48 -14.94 -15.74 -11.09
CA PHE A 48 -14.82 -14.29 -11.09
C PHE A 48 -13.38 -13.83 -11.33
N LEU A 49 -12.42 -14.37 -10.55
CA LEU A 49 -10.99 -14.02 -10.66
C LEU A 49 -10.37 -14.38 -12.02
N GLN A 50 -10.94 -15.35 -12.73
CA GLN A 50 -10.54 -15.66 -14.11
C GLN A 50 -11.10 -14.66 -15.12
N ALA A 51 -12.30 -14.12 -14.88
CA ALA A 51 -12.99 -13.21 -15.78
C ALA A 51 -12.60 -11.74 -15.57
N TYR A 52 -12.34 -11.33 -14.34
CA TYR A 52 -12.09 -9.94 -13.95
C TYR A 52 -10.72 -9.80 -13.28
N PRO A 53 -9.90 -8.80 -13.67
CA PRO A 53 -8.66 -8.52 -12.97
C PRO A 53 -8.94 -7.99 -11.56
N VAL A 54 -8.07 -8.34 -10.61
CA VAL A 54 -8.02 -7.70 -9.30
C VAL A 54 -6.79 -6.81 -9.25
N ILE A 55 -6.95 -5.58 -8.80
CA ILE A 55 -5.89 -4.58 -8.63
C ILE A 55 -5.86 -4.15 -7.17
N ASP A 56 -4.69 -4.21 -6.55
CA ASP A 56 -4.45 -3.61 -5.26
C ASP A 56 -3.89 -2.20 -5.46
N CYS A 57 -4.65 -1.18 -5.06
CA CYS A 57 -4.27 0.21 -5.31
C CYS A 57 -3.18 0.73 -4.35
N HIS A 58 -2.75 -0.06 -3.36
CA HIS A 58 -1.61 0.26 -2.50
C HIS A 58 -1.02 -0.99 -1.86
N ALA A 59 0.24 -1.29 -2.19
CA ALA A 59 0.96 -2.42 -1.62
C ALA A 59 2.48 -2.23 -1.67
N HIS A 60 3.22 -3.05 -0.89
CA HIS A 60 4.68 -3.10 -0.86
C HIS A 60 5.20 -4.51 -1.13
N PRO A 61 4.83 -5.15 -2.26
CA PRO A 61 5.02 -6.58 -2.46
C PRO A 61 6.47 -7.02 -2.25
N GLY A 62 6.65 -7.90 -1.25
CA GLY A 62 7.94 -8.43 -0.86
C GLY A 62 8.89 -7.42 -0.22
N ARG A 63 8.44 -6.19 0.09
CA ARG A 63 9.22 -5.18 0.82
C ARG A 63 10.49 -4.71 0.09
N SER A 64 10.43 -4.55 -1.22
CA SER A 64 11.59 -4.12 -2.05
C SER A 64 12.27 -2.84 -1.56
N PHE A 65 11.54 -1.98 -0.83
CA PHE A 65 12.04 -0.72 -0.28
C PHE A 65 13.13 -0.89 0.80
N VAL A 66 13.21 -2.06 1.47
CA VAL A 66 14.25 -2.32 2.49
C VAL A 66 15.59 -2.72 1.88
N ARG A 67 15.63 -3.16 0.61
CA ARG A 67 16.85 -3.63 -0.04
C ARG A 67 17.86 -2.50 -0.15
N ASP A 68 19.08 -2.74 0.36
CA ASP A 68 20.20 -1.81 0.37
C ASP A 68 19.91 -0.46 1.05
N ALA A 69 18.90 -0.38 1.92
CA ALA A 69 18.61 0.81 2.70
C ALA A 69 19.75 1.11 3.69
N GLN A 70 20.18 2.38 3.71
CA GLN A 70 21.29 2.87 4.54
C GLN A 70 20.77 3.76 5.68
N ASN A 71 21.62 4.09 6.64
CA ASN A 71 21.36 5.09 7.70
C ASN A 71 20.10 4.84 8.53
N LEU A 72 19.68 3.57 8.66
CA LEU A 72 18.47 3.19 9.41
C LEU A 72 18.67 3.32 10.92
N ALA A 73 17.63 3.73 11.63
CA ALA A 73 17.53 3.62 13.09
C ALA A 73 17.58 2.14 13.54
N TRP A 74 17.90 1.90 14.81
CA TRP A 74 18.14 0.54 15.31
C TRP A 74 16.98 -0.43 15.07
N LYS A 75 15.75 -0.02 15.36
CA LYS A 75 14.58 -0.89 15.18
C LYS A 75 14.30 -1.15 13.70
N MET A 76 14.52 -0.14 12.85
CA MET A 76 14.38 -0.29 11.40
C MET A 76 15.47 -1.17 10.80
N LYS A 77 16.70 -1.18 11.38
CA LYS A 77 17.71 -2.19 11.03
C LYS A 77 17.23 -3.60 11.35
N LEU A 78 16.64 -3.81 12.53
CA LEU A 78 16.04 -5.11 12.89
C LEU A 78 14.90 -5.50 11.95
N TYR A 79 14.02 -4.55 11.62
CA TYR A 79 12.95 -4.76 10.64
C TYR A 79 13.50 -5.18 9.27
N SER A 80 14.59 -4.57 8.83
CA SER A 80 15.24 -4.88 7.54
C SER A 80 15.93 -6.24 7.52
N LEU A 81 16.29 -6.83 8.68
CA LEU A 81 16.91 -8.17 8.75
C LEU A 81 15.96 -9.29 8.28
N ALA A 82 14.66 -9.07 8.26
CA ALA A 82 13.70 -10.01 7.66
C ALA A 82 13.88 -10.12 6.14
N GLY A 83 14.61 -9.16 5.53
CA GLY A 83 14.92 -9.13 4.11
C GLY A 83 13.72 -8.83 3.22
N THR A 84 13.86 -9.19 1.96
CA THR A 84 12.80 -9.08 0.94
C THR A 84 12.32 -10.47 0.54
N PHE A 85 11.08 -10.56 0.05
CA PHE A 85 10.46 -11.84 -0.34
C PHE A 85 9.50 -11.65 -1.54
N GLU A 86 9.90 -10.85 -2.51
CA GLU A 86 9.12 -10.45 -3.68
C GLU A 86 8.60 -11.66 -4.47
N GLU A 87 9.44 -12.69 -4.67
CA GLU A 87 9.05 -13.92 -5.36
C GLU A 87 7.85 -14.60 -4.68
N THR A 88 7.84 -14.59 -3.33
CA THR A 88 6.75 -15.19 -2.55
C THR A 88 5.46 -14.41 -2.73
N THR A 89 5.51 -13.10 -2.59
CA THR A 89 4.31 -12.25 -2.71
C THR A 89 3.78 -12.26 -4.14
N VAL A 90 4.65 -12.21 -5.14
CA VAL A 90 4.24 -12.31 -6.56
C VAL A 90 3.64 -13.70 -6.87
N ALA A 91 4.17 -14.78 -6.28
CA ALA A 91 3.54 -16.11 -6.39
C ALA A 91 2.16 -16.14 -5.72
N ASP A 92 1.99 -15.47 -4.58
CA ASP A 92 0.69 -15.35 -3.90
C ASP A 92 -0.30 -14.49 -4.69
N MET A 93 0.15 -13.43 -5.41
CA MET A 93 -0.69 -12.69 -6.37
C MET A 93 -1.25 -13.62 -7.43
N ARG A 94 -0.40 -14.44 -8.06
CA ARG A 94 -0.83 -15.41 -9.09
C ARG A 94 -1.86 -16.41 -8.56
N VAL A 95 -1.62 -16.95 -7.38
CA VAL A 95 -2.54 -17.92 -6.73
C VAL A 95 -3.85 -17.26 -6.33
N GLY A 96 -3.81 -16.04 -5.84
CA GLY A 96 -4.97 -15.27 -5.41
C GLY A 96 -5.73 -14.60 -6.55
N GLY A 97 -5.24 -14.67 -7.79
CA GLY A 97 -5.88 -14.02 -8.94
C GLY A 97 -5.71 -12.49 -8.96
N VAL A 98 -4.70 -11.95 -8.25
CA VAL A 98 -4.39 -10.51 -8.25
C VAL A 98 -3.56 -10.20 -9.48
N ALA A 99 -4.16 -9.49 -10.43
CA ALA A 99 -3.59 -9.22 -11.75
C ALA A 99 -2.59 -8.05 -11.72
N ALA A 100 -2.77 -7.11 -10.80
CA ALA A 100 -1.89 -5.97 -10.67
C ALA A 100 -1.89 -5.40 -9.24
N ALA A 101 -0.87 -4.61 -8.92
CA ALA A 101 -0.86 -3.76 -7.74
C ALA A 101 -0.09 -2.47 -8.00
N VAL A 102 -0.33 -1.44 -7.18
CA VAL A 102 0.62 -0.33 -7.07
C VAL A 102 1.74 -0.78 -6.14
N PHE A 103 2.93 -0.95 -6.70
CA PHE A 103 4.14 -1.32 -5.99
C PHE A 103 4.80 -0.05 -5.46
N ASN A 104 4.63 0.21 -4.17
CA ASN A 104 5.13 1.43 -3.55
C ASN A 104 6.52 1.25 -2.97
N GLY A 105 7.39 2.23 -3.23
CA GLY A 105 8.49 2.54 -2.34
C GLY A 105 7.97 3.29 -1.11
N VAL A 106 8.85 3.47 -0.10
CA VAL A 106 8.57 4.23 1.13
C VAL A 106 9.59 5.36 1.22
N ALA A 107 9.16 6.60 0.91
CA ALA A 107 10.07 7.72 0.72
C ALA A 107 10.87 8.06 1.99
N ASP A 108 10.21 8.08 3.13
CA ASP A 108 10.77 8.43 4.43
C ASP A 108 11.32 7.23 5.22
N PHE A 109 11.43 6.03 4.63
CA PHE A 109 11.84 4.81 5.34
C PHE A 109 13.13 4.97 6.16
N GLN A 110 14.09 5.73 5.66
CA GLN A 110 15.38 5.97 6.33
C GLN A 110 15.27 6.94 7.51
N LEU A 111 14.18 7.71 7.60
CA LEU A 111 13.91 8.62 8.70
C LEU A 111 13.23 7.93 9.89
N LEU A 112 12.59 6.77 9.65
CA LEU A 112 11.68 6.15 10.60
C LEU A 112 12.39 5.42 11.75
N ASP A 113 11.74 5.42 12.92
CA ASP A 113 11.93 4.44 13.99
C ASP A 113 10.56 4.09 14.60
N LEU A 114 10.50 3.00 15.34
CA LEU A 114 9.31 2.55 16.08
C LEU A 114 9.33 3.17 17.49
N ALA A 115 9.25 4.50 17.58
CA ALA A 115 9.17 5.22 18.82
C ALA A 115 7.77 5.09 19.42
N GLY A 116 7.67 4.66 20.70
CA GLY A 116 6.36 4.47 21.34
C GLY A 116 5.52 3.32 20.77
N GLY A 117 6.09 2.48 19.90
CA GLY A 117 5.39 1.34 19.29
C GLY A 117 4.70 1.63 17.95
N ALA A 118 4.76 2.87 17.47
CA ALA A 118 4.28 3.28 16.16
C ALA A 118 5.42 3.84 15.31
N PRO A 119 5.36 3.72 13.96
CA PRO A 119 6.33 4.35 13.08
C PRO A 119 6.24 5.87 13.14
N GLY A 120 7.40 6.52 13.05
CA GLY A 120 7.48 7.98 12.97
C GLY A 120 8.91 8.42 12.65
N ALA A 121 9.06 9.57 12.00
CA ALA A 121 10.35 10.13 11.69
C ALA A 121 11.08 10.60 12.96
N VAL A 122 12.37 10.26 13.07
CA VAL A 122 13.23 10.61 14.22
C VAL A 122 14.38 11.55 13.82
N ARG A 123 14.48 11.89 12.55
CA ARG A 123 15.45 12.84 11.98
C ARG A 123 14.93 13.39 10.67
N GLU A 124 15.62 14.35 10.11
CA GLU A 124 15.43 14.86 8.75
C GLU A 124 16.38 14.15 7.77
N PHE A 125 16.12 14.29 6.47
CA PHE A 125 17.09 13.93 5.44
C PHE A 125 18.21 14.97 5.37
N GLU A 126 19.42 14.51 5.06
CA GLU A 126 20.59 15.37 4.86
C GLU A 126 20.92 15.46 3.36
N GLY A 127 20.99 16.70 2.83
CA GLY A 127 21.33 16.93 1.42
C GLY A 127 20.42 16.15 0.46
N ASP A 128 21.01 15.35 -0.44
CA ASP A 128 20.27 14.56 -1.44
C ASP A 128 19.86 13.15 -0.98
N GLU A 129 19.99 12.82 0.31
CA GLU A 129 19.71 11.49 0.86
C GLU A 129 18.29 10.97 0.48
N GLY A 130 17.27 11.83 0.51
CA GLY A 130 15.91 11.48 0.10
C GLY A 130 15.82 11.12 -1.38
N TRP A 131 16.50 11.88 -2.24
CA TRP A 131 16.56 11.60 -3.67
C TRP A 131 17.34 10.32 -3.98
N ASP A 132 18.46 10.08 -3.31
CA ASP A 132 19.24 8.85 -3.46
C ASP A 132 18.45 7.63 -2.97
N SER A 133 17.68 7.78 -1.88
CA SER A 133 16.76 6.74 -1.39
C SER A 133 15.69 6.41 -2.44
N TYR A 134 15.06 7.42 -3.06
CA TYR A 134 14.12 7.23 -4.16
C TYR A 134 14.76 6.45 -5.31
N ARG A 135 15.92 6.91 -5.81
CA ARG A 135 16.61 6.26 -6.95
C ARG A 135 16.94 4.80 -6.68
N ARG A 136 17.38 4.48 -5.47
CA ARG A 136 17.63 3.10 -5.03
C ARG A 136 16.33 2.27 -5.08
N GLN A 137 15.25 2.78 -4.53
CA GLN A 137 13.98 2.06 -4.44
C GLN A 137 13.34 1.83 -5.81
N ILE A 138 13.34 2.85 -6.66
CA ILE A 138 12.81 2.71 -8.03
C ILE A 138 13.63 1.70 -8.86
N GLN A 139 14.95 1.65 -8.65
CA GLN A 139 15.80 0.64 -9.28
C GLN A 139 15.47 -0.77 -8.78
N ASN A 140 15.24 -0.94 -7.48
CA ASN A 140 14.80 -2.22 -6.90
C ASN A 140 13.49 -2.70 -7.52
N LEU A 141 12.52 -1.80 -7.72
CA LEU A 141 11.24 -2.13 -8.37
C LEU A 141 11.44 -2.49 -9.85
N LYS A 142 12.23 -1.72 -10.60
CA LYS A 142 12.54 -2.02 -12.01
C LYS A 142 13.30 -3.36 -12.17
N GLN A 143 14.09 -3.75 -11.17
CA GLN A 143 14.78 -5.04 -11.17
C GLN A 143 13.81 -6.24 -11.16
N LEU A 144 12.64 -6.10 -10.53
CA LEU A 144 11.62 -7.18 -10.52
C LEU A 144 11.10 -7.49 -11.93
N GLU A 145 11.00 -6.48 -12.79
CA GLU A 145 10.67 -6.69 -14.21
C GLU A 145 11.83 -7.36 -14.96
N ALA A 146 13.06 -6.90 -14.73
CA ALA A 146 14.25 -7.51 -15.33
C ALA A 146 14.43 -8.99 -14.94
N ASP A 147 14.03 -9.35 -13.71
CA ASP A 147 14.02 -10.71 -13.19
C ASP A 147 12.82 -11.55 -13.69
N GLY A 148 11.90 -10.95 -14.47
CA GLY A 148 10.73 -11.62 -15.02
C GLY A 148 9.63 -11.95 -14.01
N LEU A 149 9.64 -11.31 -12.84
CA LEU A 149 8.63 -11.52 -11.81
C LEU A 149 7.32 -10.82 -12.14
N ILE A 150 7.40 -9.60 -12.66
CA ILE A 150 6.28 -8.70 -12.98
C ILE A 150 6.45 -8.07 -14.36
N VAL A 151 5.43 -7.35 -14.82
CA VAL A 151 5.53 -6.37 -15.91
C VAL A 151 5.17 -4.99 -15.37
N ILE A 152 5.92 -3.94 -15.74
CA ILE A 152 5.61 -2.59 -15.32
C ILE A 152 4.45 -2.07 -16.14
N ALA A 153 3.33 -1.76 -15.48
CA ALA A 153 2.14 -1.17 -16.07
C ALA A 153 2.19 0.36 -16.03
N ARG A 154 1.70 1.00 -17.07
CA ARG A 154 1.50 2.46 -17.15
C ARG A 154 0.06 2.82 -17.49
N THR A 155 -0.70 1.89 -18.05
CA THR A 155 -2.06 2.08 -18.56
C THR A 155 -2.98 0.93 -18.14
N ALA A 156 -4.28 1.14 -18.27
CA ALA A 156 -5.28 0.09 -18.07
C ALA A 156 -5.08 -1.11 -19.03
N ALA A 157 -4.63 -0.85 -20.25
CA ALA A 157 -4.38 -1.92 -21.25
C ALA A 157 -3.28 -2.89 -20.79
N ASP A 158 -2.24 -2.38 -20.10
CA ASP A 158 -1.16 -3.20 -19.57
C ASP A 158 -1.68 -4.21 -18.53
N VAL A 159 -2.67 -3.81 -17.72
CA VAL A 159 -3.30 -4.70 -16.72
C VAL A 159 -4.07 -5.83 -17.39
N HIS A 160 -4.85 -5.53 -18.42
CA HIS A 160 -5.59 -6.57 -19.16
C HIS A 160 -4.64 -7.56 -19.85
N GLY A 161 -3.52 -7.07 -20.41
CA GLY A 161 -2.46 -7.91 -20.96
C GLY A 161 -1.81 -8.81 -19.91
N ALA A 162 -1.48 -8.26 -18.75
CA ALA A 162 -0.91 -9.00 -17.62
C ALA A 162 -1.85 -10.08 -17.08
N HIS A 163 -3.14 -9.74 -16.91
CA HIS A 163 -4.17 -10.69 -16.48
C HIS A 163 -4.29 -11.86 -17.44
N ALA A 164 -4.38 -11.58 -18.74
CA ALA A 164 -4.45 -12.63 -19.78
C ALA A 164 -3.18 -13.50 -19.82
N ALA A 165 -2.00 -12.93 -19.55
CA ALA A 165 -0.72 -13.63 -19.54
C ALA A 165 -0.45 -14.40 -18.24
N GLY A 166 -1.20 -14.13 -17.15
CA GLY A 166 -0.96 -14.67 -15.82
C GLY A 166 0.34 -14.17 -15.17
N THR A 167 0.86 -13.01 -15.63
CA THR A 167 2.03 -12.35 -15.04
C THR A 167 1.57 -11.07 -14.38
N PRO A 168 1.70 -10.90 -13.04
CA PRO A 168 1.23 -9.71 -12.35
C PRO A 168 1.86 -8.43 -12.88
N ALA A 169 1.05 -7.36 -12.98
CA ALA A 169 1.50 -6.03 -13.36
C ALA A 169 1.79 -5.16 -12.13
N ALA A 170 2.75 -4.25 -12.26
CA ALA A 170 3.09 -3.27 -11.24
C ALA A 170 2.94 -1.85 -11.78
N PHE A 171 2.02 -1.05 -11.22
CA PHE A 171 2.13 0.40 -11.31
C PHE A 171 3.19 0.85 -10.29
N LEU A 172 4.12 1.68 -10.73
CA LEU A 172 5.13 2.21 -9.80
C LEU A 172 4.51 3.34 -8.99
N GLY A 173 4.61 3.23 -7.66
CA GLY A 173 4.15 4.21 -6.70
C GLY A 173 5.25 4.59 -5.71
N MET A 174 5.03 5.70 -5.00
CA MET A 174 5.88 6.12 -3.89
C MET A 174 5.01 6.67 -2.77
N GLU A 175 5.14 6.07 -1.60
CA GLU A 175 4.47 6.51 -0.38
C GLU A 175 5.35 7.53 0.35
N GLY A 176 4.85 8.78 0.40
CA GLY A 176 5.60 9.97 0.77
C GLY A 176 6.28 10.62 -0.43
N ALA A 177 6.43 11.94 -0.40
CA ALA A 177 7.06 12.73 -1.45
C ALA A 177 8.35 13.44 -0.99
N ASP A 178 8.97 12.96 0.08
CA ASP A 178 10.18 13.52 0.69
C ASP A 178 11.36 13.62 -0.29
N PHE A 179 11.40 12.74 -1.28
CA PHE A 179 12.44 12.73 -2.32
C PHE A 179 12.43 13.96 -3.23
N LEU A 180 11.32 14.69 -3.29
CA LEU A 180 11.25 15.93 -4.06
C LEU A 180 12.08 17.03 -3.39
N GLY A 181 12.22 17.01 -2.06
CA GLY A 181 12.82 18.13 -1.34
C GLY A 181 12.06 19.42 -1.64
N ASP A 182 12.74 20.40 -2.23
CA ASP A 182 12.18 21.66 -2.74
C ASP A 182 12.45 21.84 -4.25
N ASP A 183 12.72 20.75 -4.98
CA ASP A 183 13.11 20.75 -6.39
C ASP A 183 11.99 20.20 -7.30
N MET A 184 11.23 21.09 -7.93
CA MET A 184 10.18 20.74 -8.89
C MET A 184 10.68 19.96 -10.12
N SER A 185 11.96 20.06 -10.47
CA SER A 185 12.50 19.31 -11.61
C SER A 185 12.51 17.79 -11.38
N ARG A 186 12.56 17.36 -10.12
CA ARG A 186 12.47 15.96 -9.72
C ARG A 186 11.12 15.32 -10.07
N LEU A 187 10.04 16.12 -10.10
CA LEU A 187 8.72 15.62 -10.45
C LEU A 187 8.65 15.08 -11.88
N GLN A 188 9.26 15.79 -12.84
CA GLN A 188 9.36 15.29 -14.22
C GLN A 188 10.24 14.03 -14.29
N ALA A 189 11.35 14.02 -13.58
CA ALA A 189 12.28 12.88 -13.57
C ALA A 189 11.59 11.60 -13.04
N VAL A 190 10.78 11.69 -11.97
CA VAL A 190 10.08 10.51 -11.45
C VAL A 190 8.97 10.03 -12.39
N TYR A 191 8.30 10.93 -13.09
CA TYR A 191 7.35 10.55 -14.14
C TYR A 191 8.02 9.79 -15.28
N ASP A 192 9.20 10.27 -15.73
CA ASP A 192 10.01 9.63 -16.77
C ASP A 192 10.52 8.25 -16.32
N ASP A 193 10.82 8.09 -15.02
CA ASP A 193 11.13 6.80 -14.39
C ASP A 193 9.96 5.80 -14.42
N GLY A 194 8.75 6.25 -14.66
CA GLY A 194 7.54 5.44 -14.76
C GLY A 194 6.62 5.54 -13.56
N LEU A 195 6.89 6.43 -12.59
CA LEU A 195 6.01 6.63 -11.44
C LEU A 195 4.63 7.15 -11.91
N ARG A 196 3.56 6.58 -11.37
CA ARG A 196 2.18 6.95 -11.74
C ARG A 196 1.29 7.31 -10.56
N MET A 197 1.77 7.12 -9.35
CA MET A 197 1.04 7.46 -8.12
C MET A 197 2.03 7.93 -7.05
N ILE A 198 1.71 9.01 -6.36
CA ILE A 198 2.51 9.56 -5.26
C ILE A 198 1.59 9.90 -4.09
N THR A 199 1.87 9.33 -2.92
CA THR A 199 1.29 9.77 -1.66
C THR A 199 2.04 11.00 -1.18
N LEU A 200 1.33 12.11 -0.88
CA LEU A 200 1.98 13.40 -0.62
C LEU A 200 2.87 13.39 0.63
N VAL A 201 2.45 12.69 1.67
CA VAL A 201 3.15 12.55 2.96
C VAL A 201 2.98 11.15 3.50
N HIS A 202 3.87 10.68 4.42
CA HIS A 202 3.73 9.36 5.04
C HIS A 202 3.79 9.45 6.59
N TYR A 203 4.91 9.19 7.25
CA TYR A 203 5.12 9.36 8.69
C TYR A 203 6.02 10.55 9.03
N HIS A 204 6.28 11.42 8.04
CA HIS A 204 7.10 12.61 8.15
C HIS A 204 6.36 13.83 7.59
N ASN A 205 6.32 14.94 8.36
CA ASN A 205 5.88 16.24 7.85
C ASN A 205 6.96 16.75 6.88
N ASN A 206 6.71 16.66 5.58
CA ASN A 206 7.71 17.01 4.57
C ASN A 206 7.50 18.41 3.99
N THR A 207 8.19 18.75 2.92
CA THR A 207 8.08 20.05 2.25
C THR A 207 6.72 20.30 1.62
N LEU A 208 5.89 19.25 1.38
CA LEU A 208 4.58 19.37 0.75
C LEU A 208 3.46 19.64 1.75
N GLY A 209 3.51 19.00 2.94
CA GLY A 209 2.38 19.09 3.87
C GLY A 209 2.61 18.34 5.18
N ASP A 210 1.54 18.25 5.94
CA ASP A 210 1.51 17.67 7.26
C ASP A 210 0.80 16.33 7.31
N ILE A 211 1.26 15.46 8.20
CA ILE A 211 0.71 14.11 8.44
C ILE A 211 -0.39 14.10 9.48
N THR A 212 -1.19 13.01 9.49
CA THR A 212 -2.29 12.83 10.46
C THR A 212 -1.85 12.16 11.78
N THR A 213 -0.72 11.43 11.81
CA THR A 213 -0.27 10.66 12.98
C THR A 213 1.11 11.08 13.47
N GLY A 214 1.47 10.65 14.70
CA GLY A 214 2.78 10.95 15.28
C GLY A 214 2.87 12.37 15.80
N SER A 215 3.51 13.26 15.06
CA SER A 215 3.61 14.69 15.35
C SER A 215 2.92 15.48 14.25
N PRO A 216 1.57 15.53 14.23
CA PRO A 216 0.84 16.21 13.17
C PRO A 216 1.18 17.71 13.15
N GLY A 217 1.52 18.22 11.97
CA GLY A 217 1.70 19.64 11.73
C GLY A 217 0.37 20.40 11.74
N LYS A 218 0.43 21.69 11.52
CA LYS A 218 -0.75 22.58 11.44
C LYS A 218 -0.71 23.50 10.22
N ARG A 219 0.24 23.27 9.29
CA ARG A 219 0.42 24.12 8.10
C ARG A 219 -0.61 23.81 7.00
N GLY A 220 -1.10 22.55 6.98
CA GLY A 220 -1.80 22.03 5.81
C GLY A 220 -0.85 21.81 4.63
N LEU A 221 -1.38 21.91 3.41
CA LEU A 221 -0.59 21.83 2.18
C LEU A 221 0.22 23.13 2.02
N THR A 222 1.53 23.02 1.84
CA THR A 222 2.41 24.18 1.66
C THR A 222 2.26 24.78 0.26
N GLU A 223 2.89 25.94 0.01
CA GLU A 223 2.91 26.52 -1.35
C GLU A 223 3.63 25.58 -2.33
N PHE A 224 4.79 25.02 -1.94
CA PHE A 224 5.48 24.02 -2.75
C PHE A 224 4.61 22.77 -2.98
N GLY A 225 3.87 22.31 -1.96
CA GLY A 225 2.90 21.22 -2.09
C GLY A 225 1.81 21.53 -3.13
N ARG A 226 1.31 22.78 -3.18
CA ARG A 226 0.35 23.23 -4.20
C ARG A 226 0.94 23.17 -5.61
N GLU A 227 2.18 23.64 -5.78
CA GLU A 227 2.89 23.55 -7.06
C GLU A 227 3.07 22.09 -7.50
N VAL A 228 3.42 21.19 -6.57
CA VAL A 228 3.55 19.75 -6.83
C VAL A 228 2.22 19.14 -7.26
N VAL A 229 1.11 19.42 -6.55
CA VAL A 229 -0.25 18.95 -6.92
C VAL A 229 -0.61 19.40 -8.34
N VAL A 230 -0.37 20.67 -8.68
CA VAL A 230 -0.59 21.18 -10.05
C VAL A 230 0.32 20.48 -11.08
N GLY A 231 1.57 20.23 -10.72
CA GLY A 231 2.53 19.49 -11.56
C GLY A 231 2.09 18.05 -11.79
N MET A 232 1.63 17.35 -10.76
CA MET A 232 1.11 15.98 -10.85
C MET A 232 -0.10 15.90 -11.77
N ASN A 233 -1.04 16.85 -11.68
CA ASN A 233 -2.19 16.94 -12.58
C ASN A 233 -1.76 17.11 -14.06
N LYS A 234 -0.75 17.93 -14.33
CA LYS A 234 -0.21 18.14 -15.68
C LYS A 234 0.50 16.91 -16.25
N LEU A 235 1.16 16.14 -15.40
CA LEU A 235 1.91 14.95 -15.81
C LEU A 235 1.03 13.69 -15.87
N GLY A 236 -0.17 13.70 -15.31
CA GLY A 236 -1.01 12.52 -15.22
C GLY A 236 -0.52 11.54 -14.13
N ILE A 237 -0.04 12.07 -12.98
CA ILE A 237 0.31 11.31 -11.79
C ILE A 237 -0.86 11.36 -10.81
N VAL A 238 -1.34 10.21 -10.34
CA VAL A 238 -2.41 10.11 -9.33
C VAL A 238 -1.92 10.68 -8.00
N ILE A 239 -2.72 11.60 -7.43
CA ILE A 239 -2.48 12.21 -6.13
C ILE A 239 -3.15 11.34 -5.07
N ASP A 240 -2.35 10.78 -4.18
CA ASP A 240 -2.81 10.04 -3.01
C ASP A 240 -2.62 10.89 -1.75
N ILE A 241 -3.67 11.05 -0.98
CA ILE A 241 -3.69 11.82 0.27
C ILE A 241 -3.82 10.93 1.52
N ALA A 242 -3.59 9.62 1.38
CA ALA A 242 -3.40 8.77 2.55
C ALA A 242 -2.30 9.34 3.45
N HIS A 243 -2.39 9.13 4.76
CA HIS A 243 -1.50 9.71 5.78
C HIS A 243 -1.55 11.24 5.96
N ALA A 244 -2.12 12.01 5.03
CA ALA A 244 -2.21 13.45 5.15
C ALA A 244 -3.06 13.88 6.34
N SER A 245 -2.70 15.00 6.99
CA SER A 245 -3.61 15.67 7.91
C SER A 245 -4.88 16.09 7.16
N GLU A 246 -6.00 16.20 7.87
CA GLU A 246 -7.27 16.60 7.25
C GLU A 246 -7.13 17.93 6.49
N GLN A 247 -6.39 18.90 7.06
CA GLN A 247 -6.13 20.18 6.40
C GLN A 247 -5.30 20.01 5.12
N THR A 248 -4.22 19.21 5.16
CA THR A 248 -3.41 18.91 3.97
C THR A 248 -4.26 18.25 2.87
N ALA A 249 -5.12 17.31 3.27
CA ALA A 249 -5.99 16.58 2.35
C ALA A 249 -7.03 17.50 1.68
N PHE A 250 -7.74 18.34 2.45
CA PHE A 250 -8.70 19.28 1.88
C PHE A 250 -8.03 20.35 1.02
N ASP A 251 -6.85 20.84 1.42
CA ASP A 251 -6.08 21.78 0.61
C ASP A 251 -5.66 21.16 -0.73
N ALA A 252 -5.23 19.87 -0.74
CA ALA A 252 -4.88 19.16 -1.96
C ALA A 252 -6.11 18.96 -2.88
N LEU A 253 -7.26 18.60 -2.31
CA LEU A 253 -8.53 18.50 -3.03
C LEU A 253 -8.94 19.85 -3.66
N ALA A 254 -8.75 20.94 -2.93
CA ALA A 254 -9.09 22.29 -3.42
C ALA A 254 -8.18 22.76 -4.58
N VAL A 255 -6.96 22.26 -4.68
CA VAL A 255 -5.99 22.61 -5.73
C VAL A 255 -6.09 21.67 -6.93
N SER A 256 -6.40 20.38 -6.70
CA SER A 256 -6.43 19.39 -7.75
C SER A 256 -7.58 19.65 -8.73
N THR A 257 -7.28 19.50 -10.03
CA THR A 257 -8.27 19.52 -11.12
C THR A 257 -8.57 18.10 -11.65
N ARG A 258 -8.02 17.09 -10.99
CA ARG A 258 -8.17 15.67 -11.31
C ARG A 258 -8.62 14.90 -10.08
N PRO A 259 -9.17 13.69 -10.23
CA PRO A 259 -9.49 12.84 -9.10
C PRO A 259 -8.32 12.68 -8.13
N VAL A 260 -8.61 12.77 -6.83
CA VAL A 260 -7.68 12.54 -5.74
C VAL A 260 -8.10 11.27 -5.00
N VAL A 261 -7.17 10.47 -4.51
CA VAL A 261 -7.50 9.21 -3.86
C VAL A 261 -6.99 9.13 -2.42
N LEU A 262 -7.62 8.26 -1.66
CA LEU A 262 -7.13 7.72 -0.39
C LEU A 262 -6.79 6.25 -0.64
N SER A 263 -5.53 5.95 -0.90
CA SER A 263 -5.12 4.62 -1.37
C SER A 263 -5.39 3.50 -0.38
N HIS A 264 -5.27 3.76 0.93
CA HIS A 264 -5.52 2.80 2.01
C HIS A 264 -5.91 3.51 3.31
N THR A 265 -7.16 3.34 3.72
CA THR A 265 -7.69 3.85 4.99
C THR A 265 -9.09 3.27 5.25
N HIS A 266 -9.75 3.78 6.30
CA HIS A 266 -11.18 3.63 6.55
C HIS A 266 -11.76 4.95 7.04
N ILE A 267 -13.09 5.01 7.13
CA ILE A 267 -13.81 6.09 7.78
C ILE A 267 -13.87 5.86 9.29
N ASN A 268 -13.81 6.94 10.07
CA ASN A 268 -14.14 6.90 11.49
C ASN A 268 -15.66 6.72 11.64
N SER A 269 -16.04 5.82 12.53
CA SER A 269 -17.44 5.55 12.86
C SER A 269 -17.61 5.40 14.38
N PRO A 270 -18.84 5.35 14.91
CA PRO A 270 -19.06 5.12 16.33
C PRO A 270 -18.48 3.80 16.86
N VAL A 271 -18.30 2.81 15.97
CA VAL A 271 -17.76 1.48 16.32
C VAL A 271 -16.26 1.40 16.13
N TYR A 272 -15.73 2.08 15.09
CA TYR A 272 -14.32 2.05 14.73
C TYR A 272 -13.76 3.46 14.65
N SER A 273 -12.74 3.76 15.46
CA SER A 273 -12.06 5.06 15.43
C SER A 273 -10.56 4.86 15.62
N HIS A 274 -9.80 5.46 14.73
CA HIS A 274 -8.33 5.45 14.78
C HIS A 274 -7.77 6.70 14.11
N PRO A 275 -6.62 7.27 14.56
CA PRO A 275 -6.00 8.45 13.93
C PRO A 275 -5.66 8.29 12.45
N ARG A 276 -5.51 7.05 11.96
CA ARG A 276 -5.28 6.74 10.53
C ARG A 276 -6.58 6.69 9.71
N PHE A 277 -7.73 6.71 10.35
CA PHE A 277 -9.02 6.75 9.66
C PHE A 277 -9.41 8.20 9.41
N VAL A 278 -10.11 8.44 8.33
CA VAL A 278 -10.53 9.78 7.91
C VAL A 278 -11.96 10.09 8.38
N SER A 279 -12.34 11.36 8.38
CA SER A 279 -13.74 11.75 8.58
C SER A 279 -14.60 11.30 7.39
N VAL A 280 -15.90 11.15 7.62
CA VAL A 280 -16.88 10.90 6.55
C VAL A 280 -16.86 12.04 5.53
N GLU A 281 -16.69 13.26 6.01
CA GLU A 281 -16.63 14.47 5.21
C GLU A 281 -15.44 14.46 4.23
N LEU A 282 -14.24 14.03 4.68
CA LEU A 282 -13.09 13.92 3.82
C LEU A 282 -13.25 12.79 2.80
N ALA A 283 -13.76 11.63 3.23
CA ALA A 283 -14.02 10.52 2.32
C ALA A 283 -15.05 10.89 1.24
N ALA A 284 -16.11 11.62 1.60
CA ALA A 284 -17.11 12.13 0.67
C ALA A 284 -16.50 13.15 -0.32
N ALA A 285 -15.65 14.06 0.15
CA ALA A 285 -14.96 15.02 -0.72
C ALA A 285 -14.03 14.33 -1.73
N VAL A 286 -13.39 13.21 -1.34
CA VAL A 286 -12.63 12.37 -2.28
C VAL A 286 -13.54 11.74 -3.33
N ALA A 287 -14.69 11.19 -2.93
CA ALA A 287 -15.68 10.66 -3.86
C ALA A 287 -16.20 11.74 -4.82
N ASP A 288 -16.53 12.93 -4.32
CA ASP A 288 -16.99 14.09 -5.10
C ASP A 288 -15.94 14.57 -6.11
N SER A 289 -14.64 14.38 -5.82
CA SER A 289 -13.56 14.65 -6.78
C SER A 289 -13.48 13.65 -7.93
N GLY A 290 -14.28 12.58 -7.89
CA GLY A 290 -14.19 11.42 -8.80
C GLY A 290 -13.19 10.35 -8.33
N GLY A 291 -12.60 10.49 -7.15
CA GLY A 291 -11.64 9.56 -6.58
C GLY A 291 -12.23 8.29 -5.97
N TYR A 292 -11.43 7.59 -5.21
CA TYR A 292 -11.82 6.41 -4.42
C TYR A 292 -11.13 6.36 -3.07
N VAL A 293 -11.71 5.57 -2.16
CA VAL A 293 -11.09 5.16 -0.89
C VAL A 293 -10.73 3.68 -0.98
N GLY A 294 -9.46 3.35 -0.82
CA GLY A 294 -8.95 1.99 -0.75
C GLY A 294 -9.24 1.37 0.61
N ALA A 295 -10.06 0.34 0.63
CA ALA A 295 -10.39 -0.43 1.83
C ALA A 295 -9.13 -1.13 2.39
N TRP A 296 -8.79 -0.84 3.63
CA TRP A 296 -7.53 -1.21 4.27
C TRP A 296 -7.73 -2.35 5.28
N PRO A 297 -7.16 -3.56 5.06
CA PRO A 297 -7.34 -4.72 5.96
C PRO A 297 -6.42 -4.68 7.19
N ALA A 298 -6.09 -3.50 7.73
CA ALA A 298 -5.28 -3.36 8.93
C ALA A 298 -6.06 -3.83 10.16
N GLY A 299 -5.36 -4.53 11.07
CA GLY A 299 -5.91 -4.97 12.36
C GLY A 299 -6.11 -3.82 13.36
N LEU A 300 -6.74 -2.75 12.89
CA LEU A 300 -7.10 -1.55 13.66
C LEU A 300 -8.61 -1.56 13.91
N GLY A 301 -9.03 -2.30 14.95
CA GLY A 301 -10.44 -2.47 15.29
C GLY A 301 -11.14 -3.64 14.58
N ILE A 302 -10.44 -4.38 13.71
CA ILE A 302 -10.92 -5.61 13.09
C ILE A 302 -9.91 -6.73 13.32
N ASP A 303 -10.40 -7.96 13.62
CA ASP A 303 -9.54 -9.11 13.92
C ASP A 303 -9.76 -10.29 12.95
N THR A 304 -10.74 -10.18 12.06
CA THR A 304 -11.13 -11.24 11.14
C THR A 304 -11.27 -10.76 9.71
N LEU A 305 -11.16 -11.67 8.74
CA LEU A 305 -11.45 -11.36 7.35
C LEU A 305 -12.92 -10.95 7.13
N ALA A 306 -13.86 -11.51 7.94
CA ALA A 306 -15.25 -11.06 7.93
C ALA A 306 -15.39 -9.58 8.28
N GLY A 307 -14.69 -9.14 9.34
CA GLY A 307 -14.66 -7.73 9.72
C GLY A 307 -14.10 -6.81 8.63
N PHE A 308 -13.14 -7.29 7.83
CA PHE A 308 -12.69 -6.51 6.66
C PHE A 308 -13.78 -6.39 5.59
N VAL A 309 -14.53 -7.46 5.34
CA VAL A 309 -15.69 -7.41 4.40
C VAL A 309 -16.75 -6.46 4.92
N ASP A 310 -17.03 -6.43 6.24
CA ASP A 310 -17.95 -5.45 6.86
C ASP A 310 -17.47 -4.01 6.61
N ARG A 311 -16.16 -3.75 6.67
CA ARG A 311 -15.59 -2.41 6.39
C ARG A 311 -15.69 -2.02 4.91
N ILE A 312 -15.57 -2.97 3.99
CA ILE A 312 -15.84 -2.73 2.55
C ILE A 312 -17.29 -2.31 2.36
N GLU A 313 -18.25 -3.02 2.97
CA GLU A 313 -19.68 -2.68 2.90
C GLU A 313 -19.96 -1.29 3.47
N GLU A 314 -19.39 -0.95 4.63
CA GLU A 314 -19.54 0.39 5.24
C GLU A 314 -19.05 1.49 4.29
N LEU A 315 -17.91 1.29 3.61
CA LEU A 315 -17.41 2.25 2.62
C LEU A 315 -18.36 2.36 1.41
N VAL A 316 -18.90 1.24 0.92
CA VAL A 316 -19.86 1.24 -0.20
C VAL A 316 -21.18 1.91 0.20
N GLU A 317 -21.67 1.69 1.42
CA GLU A 317 -22.88 2.34 1.92
C GLU A 317 -22.72 3.87 2.03
N VAL A 318 -21.54 4.35 2.43
CA VAL A 318 -21.28 5.78 2.63
C VAL A 318 -20.92 6.50 1.33
N LEU A 319 -20.13 5.87 0.45
CA LEU A 319 -19.53 6.54 -0.71
C LEU A 319 -20.15 6.11 -2.05
N GLY A 320 -20.90 5.02 -2.05
CA GLY A 320 -21.35 4.38 -3.28
C GLY A 320 -20.29 3.45 -3.90
N GLU A 321 -20.77 2.56 -4.76
CA GLU A 321 -19.98 1.49 -5.39
C GLU A 321 -18.87 1.98 -6.34
N ASP A 322 -18.95 3.22 -6.83
CA ASP A 322 -18.01 3.82 -7.77
C ASP A 322 -16.79 4.45 -7.09
N HIS A 323 -16.74 4.45 -5.74
CA HIS A 323 -15.73 5.17 -4.97
C HIS A 323 -14.99 4.31 -3.93
N VAL A 324 -15.05 2.99 -4.06
CA VAL A 324 -14.33 2.07 -3.16
C VAL A 324 -13.40 1.17 -3.96
N ALA A 325 -12.16 1.01 -3.51
CA ALA A 325 -11.17 0.13 -4.13
C ALA A 325 -10.50 -0.76 -3.06
N LEU A 326 -9.68 -1.72 -3.48
CA LEU A 326 -8.84 -2.52 -2.59
C LEU A 326 -7.52 -1.79 -2.38
N GLY A 327 -7.16 -1.47 -1.14
CA GLY A 327 -5.86 -0.91 -0.76
C GLY A 327 -5.28 -1.68 0.43
N SER A 328 -4.57 -2.79 0.15
CA SER A 328 -4.24 -3.74 1.20
C SER A 328 -3.05 -3.36 2.05
N ASP A 329 -2.16 -2.50 1.56
CA ASP A 329 -0.87 -2.22 2.19
C ASP A 329 -0.07 -3.52 2.44
N MET A 330 -0.18 -4.48 1.51
CA MET A 330 0.42 -5.80 1.62
C MET A 330 1.92 -5.70 1.90
N ASP A 331 2.38 -6.52 2.83
CA ASP A 331 3.76 -6.65 3.28
C ASP A 331 4.33 -5.48 4.10
N ALA A 332 3.56 -4.38 4.31
CA ALA A 332 3.91 -3.32 5.26
C ALA A 332 2.82 -3.02 6.30
N ASN A 333 1.68 -3.68 6.22
CA ASN A 333 0.50 -3.43 7.03
C ASN A 333 0.64 -3.88 8.50
N TYR A 334 -0.12 -3.24 9.40
CA TYR A 334 -0.19 -3.58 10.82
C TYR A 334 -1.22 -4.68 11.08
N LYS A 335 -0.75 -5.87 11.52
CA LYS A 335 -1.60 -7.05 11.84
C LYS A 335 -2.70 -7.30 10.78
N PRO A 336 -2.36 -7.42 9.49
CA PRO A 336 -3.35 -7.48 8.43
C PRO A 336 -4.28 -8.68 8.59
N VAL A 337 -5.60 -8.46 8.42
CA VAL A 337 -6.58 -9.55 8.38
C VAL A 337 -6.68 -10.17 6.98
N LEU A 338 -6.26 -9.46 5.93
CA LEU A 338 -5.88 -9.99 4.63
C LEU A 338 -4.34 -10.04 4.59
N ASP A 339 -3.76 -11.10 5.12
CA ASP A 339 -2.32 -11.28 5.35
C ASP A 339 -1.57 -11.90 4.18
N THR A 340 -2.29 -12.33 3.15
CA THR A 340 -1.75 -12.85 1.88
C THR A 340 -2.80 -12.74 0.78
N TYR A 341 -2.36 -12.46 -0.44
CA TYR A 341 -3.24 -12.45 -1.63
C TYR A 341 -3.92 -13.81 -1.90
N ARG A 342 -3.39 -14.92 -1.38
CA ARG A 342 -4.04 -16.25 -1.49
C ARG A 342 -5.44 -16.29 -0.89
N LYS A 343 -5.79 -15.33 -0.01
CA LYS A 343 -7.13 -15.19 0.59
C LYS A 343 -8.11 -14.37 -0.27
N MET A 344 -7.68 -13.81 -1.40
CA MET A 344 -8.56 -13.01 -2.25
C MET A 344 -9.83 -13.77 -2.70
N PRO A 345 -9.77 -15.07 -3.07
CA PRO A 345 -10.99 -15.82 -3.38
C PRO A 345 -12.01 -15.85 -2.23
N LEU A 346 -11.55 -15.77 -0.96
CA LEU A 346 -12.43 -15.73 0.20
C LEU A 346 -13.12 -14.36 0.31
N VAL A 347 -12.42 -13.27 0.04
CA VAL A 347 -12.99 -11.90 0.03
C VAL A 347 -14.07 -11.81 -1.05
N ILE A 348 -13.75 -12.23 -2.27
CA ILE A 348 -14.70 -12.24 -3.40
C ILE A 348 -15.93 -13.11 -3.08
N GLY A 349 -15.72 -14.35 -2.60
CA GLY A 349 -16.81 -15.24 -2.23
C GLY A 349 -17.69 -14.71 -1.10
N ALA A 350 -17.09 -13.98 -0.14
CA ALA A 350 -17.86 -13.33 0.93
C ALA A 350 -18.73 -12.18 0.40
N LEU A 351 -18.21 -11.34 -0.50
CA LEU A 351 -18.99 -10.29 -1.15
C LEU A 351 -20.15 -10.86 -1.98
N MET A 352 -19.89 -11.91 -2.79
CA MET A 352 -20.97 -12.62 -3.52
C MET A 352 -22.04 -13.18 -2.58
N LYS A 353 -21.62 -13.80 -1.47
CA LYS A 353 -22.55 -14.36 -0.46
C LYS A 353 -23.40 -13.29 0.21
N ARG A 354 -22.92 -12.06 0.28
CA ARG A 354 -23.65 -10.88 0.77
C ARG A 354 -24.57 -10.24 -0.28
N GLY A 355 -24.59 -10.78 -1.51
CA GLY A 355 -25.49 -10.36 -2.58
C GLY A 355 -24.93 -9.30 -3.52
N TYR A 356 -23.65 -8.98 -3.45
CA TYR A 356 -23.01 -8.12 -4.45
C TYR A 356 -22.94 -8.82 -5.81
N SER A 357 -23.31 -8.10 -6.87
CA SER A 357 -23.19 -8.62 -8.23
C SER A 357 -21.71 -8.61 -8.70
N ASP A 358 -21.41 -9.42 -9.72
CA ASP A 358 -20.08 -9.45 -10.32
C ASP A 358 -19.64 -8.07 -10.82
N GLU A 359 -20.58 -7.24 -11.31
CA GLU A 359 -20.28 -5.88 -11.79
C GLU A 359 -19.84 -4.96 -10.63
N ILE A 360 -20.53 -5.04 -9.47
CA ILE A 360 -20.17 -4.22 -8.30
C ILE A 360 -18.82 -4.70 -7.74
N ILE A 361 -18.60 -6.01 -7.65
CA ILE A 361 -17.32 -6.56 -7.20
C ILE A 361 -16.18 -6.16 -8.17
N ALA A 362 -16.43 -6.15 -9.48
CA ALA A 362 -15.46 -5.72 -10.48
C ALA A 362 -15.12 -4.23 -10.35
N LYS A 363 -16.08 -3.36 -9.99
CA LYS A 363 -15.79 -1.95 -9.68
C LYS A 363 -14.82 -1.84 -8.49
N PHE A 364 -15.11 -2.54 -7.39
CA PHE A 364 -14.27 -2.57 -6.19
C PHE A 364 -12.87 -3.14 -6.48
N THR A 365 -12.78 -4.23 -7.24
CA THR A 365 -11.52 -4.93 -7.43
C THR A 365 -10.62 -4.29 -8.48
N SER A 366 -11.16 -3.56 -9.45
CA SER A 366 -10.32 -2.95 -10.51
C SER A 366 -10.95 -1.72 -11.17
N GLY A 367 -12.27 -1.71 -11.38
CA GLY A 367 -12.94 -0.69 -12.20
C GLY A 367 -12.69 0.73 -11.71
N ASN A 368 -12.82 0.97 -10.41
CA ASN A 368 -12.64 2.30 -9.82
C ASN A 368 -11.19 2.79 -9.92
N PHE A 369 -10.21 1.91 -9.69
CA PHE A 369 -8.81 2.23 -9.89
C PHE A 369 -8.52 2.57 -11.36
N LEU A 370 -8.95 1.74 -12.31
CA LEU A 370 -8.69 1.94 -13.74
C LEU A 370 -9.37 3.19 -14.27
N ARG A 371 -10.58 3.51 -13.79
CA ARG A 371 -11.28 4.76 -14.12
C ARG A 371 -10.45 5.98 -13.70
N VAL A 372 -10.02 6.04 -12.43
CA VAL A 372 -9.21 7.14 -11.92
C VAL A 372 -7.88 7.26 -12.68
N MET A 373 -7.18 6.13 -12.91
CA MET A 373 -5.95 6.14 -13.70
C MET A 373 -6.18 6.71 -15.10
N SER A 374 -7.27 6.31 -15.77
CA SER A 374 -7.60 6.80 -17.10
C SER A 374 -7.94 8.31 -17.09
N GLU A 375 -8.74 8.77 -16.14
CA GLU A 375 -9.13 10.18 -16.02
C GLU A 375 -7.93 11.09 -15.70
N VAL A 376 -7.01 10.61 -14.86
CA VAL A 376 -5.80 11.37 -14.49
C VAL A 376 -4.80 11.42 -15.64
N GLN A 377 -4.66 10.35 -16.42
CA GLN A 377 -3.70 10.26 -17.53
C GLN A 377 -4.18 10.93 -18.83
N ASN A 378 -5.49 11.20 -18.97
CA ASN A 378 -6.03 11.94 -20.11
C ASN A 378 -5.75 13.44 -19.98
N VAL A 379 -4.51 13.86 -20.21
CA VAL A 379 -4.00 15.23 -20.08
C VAL A 379 -4.04 15.94 -21.41
#